data_6206d3d4e90b3794299abb3cd013036d
#
_entry.id   6206d3d4e90b3794299abb3cd013036d
#
_cell.length_a   1.000
_cell.length_b   1.000
_cell.length_c   1.000
_cell.angle_alpha   90.00
_cell.angle_beta   90.00
_cell.angle_gamma   90.00
#
_symmetry.space_group_name_H-M   'P 1'
#
loop_
_entity.id
_entity.type
_entity.pdbx_description
1 polymer ?
#
loop_
_entity_poly.entity_id
_entity_poly.type
_entity_poly.pdbx_seq_one_letter_code
_entity_poly.pdbx_strand_id
1 'polypeptide(L)'
;ECLVHGNLSLMVSEYCAMGSFLGNLDKGSCTKPCLKESYFLSDRKDEKFPLVTDQYCRMHVLNGKELSMFPHVPRLSAIGIHRLRIEGKYMTTAKLAKITRLYREFIELGEEHPLFKEDKMDAIEKNITRGHYFRGVL
;
A
#
# COMPACT_ATOMS: atom_id res chain seq x y z
N GLU A 1 -6.71 -5.52 15.79
CA GLU A 1 -5.83 -5.61 14.62
C GLU A 1 -5.70 -4.24 13.94
N CYS A 2 -4.48 -3.85 13.53
CA CYS A 2 -4.22 -2.64 12.78
C CYS A 2 -3.48 -2.94 11.49
N LEU A 3 -3.85 -2.28 10.39
CA LEU A 3 -3.09 -2.30 9.14
C LEU A 3 -1.86 -1.38 9.31
N VAL A 4 -0.67 -1.91 9.19
CA VAL A 4 0.56 -1.14 9.47
C VAL A 4 1.47 -0.96 8.27
N HIS A 5 1.28 -1.74 7.20
CA HIS A 5 2.09 -1.62 6.00
C HIS A 5 1.36 -2.10 4.76
N GLY A 6 1.58 -1.42 3.64
CA GLY A 6 1.13 -1.85 2.30
C GLY A 6 0.43 -0.79 1.49
N ASN A 7 0.01 -1.18 0.30
CA ASN A 7 -0.70 -0.30 -0.61
C ASN A 7 -2.15 -0.12 -0.16
N LEU A 8 -2.53 1.13 0.12
CA LEU A 8 -3.91 1.46 0.48
C LEU A 8 -4.79 1.48 -0.78
N SER A 9 -5.89 0.74 -0.75
CA SER A 9 -6.94 0.89 -1.76
C SER A 9 -7.74 2.14 -1.44
N LEU A 10 -7.77 3.09 -2.37
CA LEU A 10 -8.51 4.34 -2.26
C LEU A 10 -9.93 4.20 -2.80
N MET A 11 -10.07 3.42 -3.86
CA MET A 11 -11.36 3.21 -4.53
C MET A 11 -11.41 1.82 -5.15
N VAL A 12 -12.59 1.23 -5.12
CA VAL A 12 -12.94 0.03 -5.88
C VAL A 12 -14.13 0.37 -6.76
N SER A 13 -14.02 0.09 -8.05
CA SER A 13 -15.07 0.33 -9.03
C SER A 13 -15.50 -0.97 -9.71
N GLU A 14 -16.80 -1.23 -9.74
CA GLU A 14 -17.37 -2.31 -10.55
C GLU A 14 -17.18 -2.04 -12.06
N TYR A 15 -17.04 -0.77 -12.45
CA TYR A 15 -16.76 -0.34 -13.81
C TYR A 15 -15.26 -0.32 -14.06
N CYS A 16 -14.81 -1.04 -15.07
CA CYS A 16 -13.40 -1.06 -15.47
C CYS A 16 -13.12 -0.01 -16.55
N ALA A 17 -12.62 1.15 -16.15
CA ALA A 17 -12.25 2.22 -17.10
C ALA A 17 -11.21 1.76 -18.13
N MET A 18 -10.21 0.96 -17.71
CA MET A 18 -9.22 0.39 -18.64
C MET A 18 -9.86 -0.48 -19.71
N GLY A 19 -10.85 -1.29 -19.34
CA GLY A 19 -11.59 -2.12 -20.28
C GLY A 19 -12.36 -1.27 -21.30
N SER A 20 -13.00 -0.21 -20.85
CA SER A 20 -13.81 0.67 -21.71
C SER A 20 -12.99 1.56 -22.61
N PHE A 21 -11.96 2.23 -22.06
CA PHE A 21 -11.17 3.19 -22.86
C PHE A 21 -10.06 2.54 -23.69
N LEU A 22 -9.48 1.45 -23.23
CA LEU A 22 -8.31 0.81 -23.84
C LEU A 22 -8.58 -0.61 -24.32
N GLY A 23 -9.59 -1.26 -23.74
CA GLY A 23 -9.87 -2.68 -23.94
C GLY A 23 -10.94 -3.01 -24.96
N ASN A 24 -11.54 -2.03 -25.64
CA ASN A 24 -12.67 -2.21 -26.59
C ASN A 24 -13.88 -2.94 -25.96
N LEU A 25 -14.12 -2.77 -24.68
CA LEU A 25 -15.22 -3.43 -23.96
C LEU A 25 -16.60 -3.04 -24.56
N ASP A 26 -16.72 -1.81 -25.05
CA ASP A 26 -17.89 -1.29 -25.78
C ASP A 26 -18.22 -2.08 -27.06
N LYS A 27 -17.25 -2.78 -27.65
CA LYS A 27 -17.42 -3.65 -28.82
C LYS A 27 -17.72 -5.11 -28.47
N GLY A 28 -18.04 -5.38 -27.21
CA GLY A 28 -18.55 -6.67 -26.72
C GLY A 28 -17.52 -7.59 -26.05
N SER A 29 -16.22 -7.36 -26.22
CA SER A 29 -15.20 -8.15 -25.52
C SER A 29 -13.97 -7.32 -25.16
N CYS A 30 -13.50 -7.45 -23.92
CA CYS A 30 -12.32 -6.75 -23.45
C CYS A 30 -11.04 -7.46 -23.89
N THR A 31 -10.08 -6.71 -24.47
CA THR A 31 -8.75 -7.21 -24.87
C THR A 31 -7.80 -7.38 -23.70
N LYS A 32 -8.26 -7.15 -22.46
CA LYS A 32 -7.52 -7.29 -21.19
C LYS A 32 -6.22 -6.49 -21.15
N PRO A 33 -6.23 -5.16 -21.39
CA PRO A 33 -5.02 -4.34 -21.35
C PRO A 33 -4.33 -4.40 -19.99
N CYS A 34 -5.09 -4.53 -18.91
CA CYS A 34 -4.59 -4.64 -17.53
C CYS A 34 -3.64 -5.84 -17.26
N LEU A 35 -3.63 -6.85 -18.14
CA LEU A 35 -2.70 -7.98 -18.04
C LEU A 35 -1.42 -7.77 -18.87
N LYS A 36 -1.40 -6.75 -19.72
CA LYS A 36 -0.28 -6.50 -20.65
C LYS A 36 0.66 -5.43 -20.12
N GLU A 37 0.11 -4.41 -19.47
CA GLU A 37 0.86 -3.24 -19.02
C GLU A 37 0.36 -2.73 -17.67
N SER A 38 1.19 -1.93 -17.00
CA SER A 38 0.81 -1.23 -15.77
C SER A 38 0.22 0.13 -16.09
N TYR A 39 -0.88 0.46 -15.46
CA TYR A 39 -1.59 1.73 -15.66
C TYR A 39 -1.69 2.53 -14.37
N PHE A 40 -1.79 3.84 -14.52
CA PHE A 40 -1.89 4.78 -13.41
C PHE A 40 -2.93 5.85 -13.75
N LEU A 41 -3.61 6.34 -12.72
CA LEU A 41 -4.23 7.66 -12.78
C LEU A 41 -3.20 8.69 -12.34
N SER A 42 -3.14 9.83 -13.01
CA SER A 42 -2.36 10.99 -12.54
C SER A 42 -3.30 12.10 -12.12
N ASP A 43 -3.00 12.74 -11.01
CA ASP A 43 -3.69 13.96 -10.60
C ASP A 43 -3.04 15.22 -11.22
N ARG A 44 -3.55 16.39 -10.84
CA ARG A 44 -3.03 17.69 -11.31
C ARG A 44 -1.62 18.03 -10.81
N LYS A 45 -1.10 17.25 -9.87
CA LYS A 45 0.24 17.40 -9.27
C LYS A 45 1.21 16.31 -9.75
N ASP A 46 0.83 15.55 -10.80
CA ASP A 46 1.56 14.41 -11.32
C ASP A 46 1.77 13.26 -10.31
N GLU A 47 0.99 13.22 -9.23
CA GLU A 47 0.94 12.06 -8.34
C GLU A 47 0.30 10.88 -9.09
N LYS A 48 0.96 9.74 -9.05
CA LYS A 48 0.54 8.52 -9.77
C LYS A 48 -0.15 7.54 -8.83
N PHE A 49 -1.36 7.16 -9.17
CA PHE A 49 -2.19 6.20 -8.45
C PHE A 49 -2.27 4.90 -9.25
N PRO A 50 -1.61 3.82 -8.83
CA PRO A 50 -1.63 2.56 -9.56
C PRO A 50 -3.04 2.00 -9.72
N LEU A 51 -3.34 1.50 -10.93
CA LEU A 51 -4.58 0.80 -11.25
C LEU A 51 -4.31 -0.69 -11.32
N VAL A 52 -5.09 -1.47 -10.59
CA VAL A 52 -5.05 -2.93 -10.63
C VAL A 52 -6.47 -3.49 -10.78
N THR A 53 -6.58 -4.68 -11.36
CA THR A 53 -7.86 -5.37 -11.48
C THR A 53 -7.83 -6.67 -10.70
N ASP A 54 -8.98 -7.08 -10.18
CA ASP A 54 -9.16 -8.39 -9.56
C ASP A 54 -9.74 -9.42 -10.55
N GLN A 55 -9.94 -10.63 -10.05
CA GLN A 55 -10.51 -11.75 -10.83
C GLN A 55 -11.92 -11.50 -11.36
N TYR A 56 -12.63 -10.53 -10.79
CA TYR A 56 -13.98 -10.13 -11.20
C TYR A 56 -13.99 -8.93 -12.13
N CYS A 57 -12.82 -8.52 -12.64
CA CYS A 57 -12.62 -7.32 -13.47
C CYS A 57 -13.01 -6.01 -12.78
N ARG A 58 -13.07 -5.98 -11.44
CA ARG A 58 -13.23 -4.73 -10.69
C ARG A 58 -11.91 -3.97 -10.70
N MET A 59 -12.00 -2.66 -10.90
CA MET A 59 -10.82 -1.79 -10.92
C MET A 59 -10.57 -1.22 -9.52
N HIS A 60 -9.36 -1.42 -9.01
CA HIS A 60 -8.89 -0.83 -7.76
C HIS A 60 -7.92 0.30 -8.08
N VAL A 61 -8.15 1.45 -7.47
CA VAL A 61 -7.21 2.58 -7.47
C VAL A 61 -6.44 2.53 -6.16
N LEU A 62 -5.13 2.37 -6.25
CA LEU A 62 -4.26 2.32 -5.08
C LEU A 62 -3.65 3.69 -4.80
N ASN A 63 -3.31 3.94 -3.54
CA ASN A 63 -2.56 5.13 -3.18
C ASN A 63 -1.18 5.10 -3.85
N GLY A 64 -0.73 6.25 -4.34
CA GLY A 64 0.61 6.41 -4.91
C GLY A 64 1.73 6.23 -3.89
N LYS A 65 1.42 6.39 -2.60
CA LYS A 65 2.35 6.19 -1.49
C LYS A 65 1.97 4.97 -0.67
N GLU A 66 2.97 4.20 -0.26
CA GLU A 66 2.78 3.01 0.56
C GLU A 66 2.58 3.38 2.03
N LEU A 67 1.60 2.78 2.70
CA LEU A 67 1.46 2.92 4.15
C LEU A 67 2.67 2.29 4.83
N SER A 68 3.25 3.01 5.78
CA SER A 68 4.24 2.47 6.72
C SER A 68 4.03 3.04 8.12
N MET A 69 4.03 2.16 9.10
CA MET A 69 3.88 2.50 10.51
C MET A 69 5.06 2.02 11.35
N PHE A 70 6.21 1.75 10.73
CA PHE A 70 7.39 1.26 11.43
C PHE A 70 7.74 2.05 12.68
N PRO A 71 7.90 3.39 12.63
CA PRO A 71 8.31 4.15 13.81
C PRO A 71 7.29 4.13 14.94
N HIS A 72 6.07 3.71 14.66
CA HIS A 72 4.95 3.76 15.60
C HIS A 72 4.60 2.40 16.20
N VAL A 73 5.35 1.33 15.85
CA VAL A 73 5.13 -0.02 16.38
C VAL A 73 5.17 -0.05 17.92
N PRO A 74 6.16 0.56 18.61
CA PRO A 74 6.18 0.58 20.07
C PRO A 74 4.93 1.25 20.66
N ARG A 75 4.49 2.35 20.06
CA ARG A 75 3.28 3.05 20.49
C ARG A 75 2.01 2.21 20.27
N LEU A 76 1.90 1.52 19.13
CA LEU A 76 0.79 0.61 18.85
C LEU A 76 0.75 -0.54 19.87
N SER A 77 1.90 -1.10 20.22
CA SER A 77 2.02 -2.12 21.26
C SER A 77 1.59 -1.58 22.63
N ALA A 78 2.04 -0.39 23.02
CA ALA A 78 1.73 0.24 24.31
C ALA A 78 0.22 0.50 24.51
N ILE A 79 -0.52 0.81 23.44
CA ILE A 79 -1.98 0.99 23.50
C ILE A 79 -2.77 -0.32 23.36
N GLY A 80 -2.10 -1.47 23.41
CA GLY A 80 -2.73 -2.79 23.43
C GLY A 80 -3.13 -3.35 22.06
N ILE A 81 -2.49 -2.94 20.97
CA ILE A 81 -2.69 -3.56 19.67
C ILE A 81 -1.92 -4.89 19.61
N HIS A 82 -2.65 -6.00 19.55
CA HIS A 82 -2.07 -7.36 19.58
C HIS A 82 -1.76 -7.95 18.19
N ARG A 83 -2.26 -7.35 17.12
CA ARG A 83 -2.05 -7.85 15.75
C ARG A 83 -1.76 -6.71 14.79
N LEU A 84 -0.64 -6.84 14.09
CA LEU A 84 -0.22 -5.93 13.04
C LEU A 84 -0.43 -6.62 11.69
N ARG A 85 -1.20 -5.98 10.80
CA ARG A 85 -1.50 -6.52 9.47
C ARG A 85 -0.63 -5.86 8.42
N ILE A 86 0.03 -6.66 7.59
CA ILE A 86 0.74 -6.22 6.39
C ILE A 86 -0.11 -6.60 5.17
N GLU A 87 -0.44 -5.62 4.33
CA GLU A 87 -1.13 -5.84 3.06
C GLU A 87 -0.10 -6.10 1.96
N GLY A 88 0.23 -7.36 1.75
CA GLY A 88 1.28 -7.78 0.82
C GLY A 88 0.81 -8.16 -0.58
N LYS A 89 -0.49 -8.03 -0.89
CA LYS A 89 -1.09 -8.51 -2.15
C LYS A 89 -0.37 -8.03 -3.41
N TYR A 90 0.15 -6.80 -3.38
CA TYR A 90 0.81 -6.18 -4.55
C TYR A 90 2.33 -6.08 -4.39
N MET A 91 2.90 -6.79 -3.42
CA MET A 91 4.34 -6.82 -3.17
C MET A 91 4.99 -8.04 -3.81
N THR A 92 6.27 -7.91 -4.18
CA THR A 92 7.07 -9.08 -4.49
C THR A 92 7.35 -9.90 -3.23
N THR A 93 7.52 -11.21 -3.37
CA THR A 93 7.83 -12.10 -2.24
C THR A 93 9.06 -11.65 -1.45
N ALA A 94 10.10 -11.20 -2.14
CA ALA A 94 11.33 -10.70 -1.51
C ALA A 94 11.06 -9.43 -0.66
N LYS A 95 10.27 -8.49 -1.19
CA LYS A 95 9.88 -7.27 -0.47
C LYS A 95 9.04 -7.62 0.76
N LEU A 96 8.03 -8.47 0.60
CA LEU A 96 7.17 -8.89 1.69
C LEU A 96 7.95 -9.58 2.80
N ALA A 97 8.87 -10.49 2.45
CA ALA A 97 9.73 -11.16 3.42
C ALA A 97 10.61 -10.17 4.21
N LYS A 98 11.22 -9.20 3.51
CA LYS A 98 12.02 -8.13 4.13
C LYS A 98 11.19 -7.31 5.11
N ILE A 99 10.02 -6.83 4.69
CA ILE A 99 9.12 -6.02 5.52
C ILE A 99 8.66 -6.81 6.76
N THR A 100 8.23 -8.05 6.56
CA THR A 100 7.78 -8.90 7.68
C THR A 100 8.88 -9.11 8.70
N ARG A 101 10.13 -9.35 8.26
CA ARG A 101 11.28 -9.48 9.16
C ARG A 101 11.52 -8.20 9.95
N LEU A 102 11.53 -7.04 9.29
CA LEU A 102 11.69 -5.75 9.95
C LEU A 102 10.62 -5.50 11.01
N TYR A 103 9.34 -5.76 10.71
CA TYR A 103 8.28 -5.62 11.72
C TYR A 103 8.48 -6.55 12.92
N ARG A 104 8.95 -7.78 12.72
CA ARG A 104 9.27 -8.68 13.82
C ARG A 104 10.40 -8.14 14.68
N GLU A 105 11.48 -7.67 14.07
CA GLU A 105 12.59 -7.03 14.78
C GLU A 105 12.13 -5.82 15.59
N PHE A 106 11.25 -4.97 15.03
CA PHE A 106 10.66 -3.85 15.74
C PHE A 106 9.77 -4.25 16.92
N ILE A 107 9.03 -5.35 16.80
CA ILE A 107 8.21 -5.87 17.91
C ILE A 107 9.11 -6.38 19.05
N GLU A 108 10.23 -7.04 18.71
CA GLU A 108 11.13 -7.65 19.69
C GLU A 108 12.03 -6.62 20.38
N LEU A 109 12.56 -5.67 19.62
CA LEU A 109 13.56 -4.70 20.11
C LEU A 109 12.95 -3.35 20.51
N GLY A 110 11.78 -2.99 20.01
CA GLY A 110 11.16 -1.70 20.27
C GLY A 110 12.06 -0.53 19.91
N GLU A 111 12.19 0.42 20.85
CA GLU A 111 13.03 1.61 20.69
C GLU A 111 14.56 1.28 20.69
N GLU A 112 14.94 0.07 21.12
CA GLU A 112 16.32 -0.40 21.06
C GLU A 112 16.76 -0.81 19.65
N HIS A 113 15.85 -0.87 18.70
CA HIS A 113 16.17 -1.23 17.32
C HIS A 113 17.18 -0.23 16.72
N PRO A 114 18.24 -0.69 16.02
CA PRO A 114 19.30 0.18 15.50
C PRO A 114 18.80 1.31 14.60
N LEU A 115 17.73 1.08 13.84
CA LEU A 115 17.12 2.09 12.96
C LEU A 115 16.47 3.25 13.73
N PHE A 116 15.99 3.02 14.96
CA PHE A 116 15.52 4.08 15.83
C PHE A 116 16.69 4.89 16.39
N LYS A 117 17.75 4.20 16.87
CA LYS A 117 18.92 4.84 17.47
C LYS A 117 19.70 5.71 16.49
N GLU A 118 19.71 5.34 15.21
CA GLU A 118 20.55 5.99 14.20
C GLU A 118 19.79 7.01 13.34
N ASP A 119 18.50 7.24 13.64
CA ASP A 119 17.61 8.14 12.86
C ASP A 119 17.63 7.83 11.34
N LYS A 120 17.85 6.56 10.99
CA LYS A 120 17.96 6.08 9.61
C LYS A 120 16.64 5.65 8.99
N MET A 121 15.54 5.98 9.63
CA MET A 121 14.21 5.58 9.15
C MET A 121 13.91 6.12 7.75
N ASP A 122 14.34 7.35 7.45
CA ASP A 122 14.12 7.97 6.14
C ASP A 122 14.83 7.23 4.98
N ALA A 123 15.92 6.52 5.27
CA ALA A 123 16.61 5.73 4.27
C ALA A 123 15.81 4.50 3.80
N ILE A 124 14.91 3.99 4.64
CA ILE A 124 14.08 2.81 4.37
C ILE A 124 12.71 3.21 3.85
N GLU A 125 12.20 4.35 4.28
CA GLU A 125 10.85 4.84 4.03
C GLU A 125 10.82 5.90 2.92
N LYS A 126 11.20 5.52 1.70
CA LYS A 126 11.00 6.39 0.52
C LYS A 126 9.55 6.22 0.01
N ASN A 127 8.92 7.36 -0.30
CA ASN A 127 7.59 7.41 -0.90
C ASN A 127 6.48 6.73 -0.06
N ILE A 128 6.46 7.04 1.24
CA ILE A 128 5.51 6.48 2.20
C ILE A 128 4.45 7.49 2.63
N THR A 129 3.38 6.95 3.23
CA THR A 129 2.35 7.70 3.94
C THR A 129 2.04 7.06 5.28
N ARG A 130 1.58 7.87 6.24
CA ARG A 130 0.99 7.37 7.50
C ARG A 130 -0.53 7.15 7.38
N GLY A 131 -1.08 7.32 6.18
CA GLY A 131 -2.51 7.16 5.94
C GLY A 131 -3.35 8.10 6.79
N HIS A 132 -4.36 7.54 7.45
CA HIS A 132 -5.27 8.30 8.33
C HIS A 132 -4.89 8.28 9.81
N TYR A 133 -3.79 7.64 10.20
CA TYR A 133 -3.42 7.47 11.61
C TYR A 133 -3.18 8.78 12.37
N PHE A 134 -2.73 9.83 11.66
CA PHE A 134 -2.40 11.13 12.24
C PHE A 134 -3.23 12.30 11.68
N ARG A 135 -4.20 12.00 10.82
CA ARG A 135 -5.14 13.02 10.38
C ARG A 135 -6.22 13.15 11.43
N GLY A 136 -6.28 14.33 12.06
CA GLY A 136 -7.42 14.66 12.92
C GLY A 136 -8.72 14.54 12.14
N VAL A 137 -9.76 14.08 12.81
CA VAL A 137 -11.13 14.23 12.31
C VAL A 137 -11.45 15.70 12.48
N LEU A 138 -11.51 16.45 11.39
CA LEU A 138 -12.06 17.80 11.39
C LEU A 138 -13.57 17.73 11.40
#